data_efcaa6a906012aead38cd07765705668
#
_entry.id   efcaa6a906012aead38cd07765705668
#
_cell.length_a   1.000
_cell.length_b   1.000
_cell.length_c   1.000
_cell.angle_alpha   90.00
_cell.angle_beta   90.00
_cell.angle_gamma   90.00
#
_symmetry.space_group_name_H-M   'P 1'
#
loop_
_entity.id
_entity.type
_entity.pdbx_description
1 polymer ?
#
loop_
_entity_poly.entity_id
_entity_poly.type
_entity_poly.pdbx_seq_one_letter_code
_entity_poly.pdbx_strand_id
1 'polypeptide(L)'
;LPFYAYHQTTGMKYHIDDWLRFFPEEFPVCDLCKNILKIRAKSSVGNVAAHFYHESNTNCPSIESNRKRYEGLRPTERDEYNAHLMKELTSQHLDKVYLRCKHLLNNNLSYSQYKEMLIAANKSDIWYYKGLIFKYVPYVLLVNYGVFKEQGKFFVFESNLNNYDDLWNHQKSIKNRIWRVDTTSNDVEEFTMIDDLILKDYFFKYRDLLK
;
A
#
# COMPACT_ATOMS: atom_id res chain seq x y z
N LEU A 1 -14.53 -3.13 10.34
CA LEU A 1 -15.62 -2.24 9.93
C LEU A 1 -15.07 -0.84 9.69
N PRO A 2 -15.20 -0.22 8.49
CA PRO A 2 -14.69 1.12 8.21
C PRO A 2 -15.53 2.18 8.94
N PHE A 3 -14.85 3.00 9.74
CA PHE A 3 -15.46 4.10 10.47
C PHE A 3 -15.21 5.46 9.82
N TYR A 4 -14.39 5.53 8.79
CA TYR A 4 -14.06 6.76 8.07
C TYR A 4 -14.43 6.65 6.60
N ALA A 5 -14.88 7.76 6.03
CA ALA A 5 -15.14 7.91 4.60
C ALA A 5 -14.67 9.27 4.09
N TYR A 6 -14.40 9.33 2.82
CA TYR A 6 -13.99 10.53 2.13
C TYR A 6 -15.19 11.31 1.65
N HIS A 7 -15.18 12.62 1.86
CA HIS A 7 -16.19 13.54 1.39
C HIS A 7 -15.70 14.24 0.12
N GLN A 8 -16.40 14.03 -0.99
CA GLN A 8 -15.93 14.49 -2.31
C GLN A 8 -15.80 16.01 -2.39
N THR A 9 -16.77 16.76 -1.86
CA THR A 9 -16.81 18.22 -1.98
C THR A 9 -15.75 18.89 -1.11
N THR A 10 -15.59 18.44 0.15
CA THR A 10 -14.62 19.06 1.06
C THR A 10 -13.19 18.56 0.85
N GLY A 11 -13.03 17.42 0.17
CA GLY A 11 -11.72 16.76 0.03
C GLY A 11 -11.15 16.20 1.33
N MET A 12 -11.98 16.00 2.36
CA MET A 12 -11.57 15.56 3.69
C MET A 12 -12.20 14.23 4.08
N LYS A 13 -11.65 13.60 5.10
CA LYS A 13 -12.07 12.35 5.69
C LYS A 13 -12.82 12.61 6.98
N TYR A 14 -13.97 11.98 7.15
CA TYR A 14 -14.82 12.14 8.34
C TYR A 14 -15.14 10.81 8.98
N HIS A 15 -15.19 10.80 10.31
CA HIS A 15 -15.69 9.68 11.07
C HIS A 15 -17.21 9.52 10.87
N ILE A 16 -17.75 8.32 11.05
CA ILE A 16 -19.17 8.02 10.83
C ILE A 16 -20.10 8.89 11.68
N ASP A 17 -19.73 9.18 12.91
CA ASP A 17 -20.55 10.01 13.80
C ASP A 17 -20.64 11.47 13.31
N ASP A 18 -19.50 12.02 12.81
CA ASP A 18 -19.47 13.36 12.20
C ASP A 18 -20.22 13.36 10.88
N TRP A 19 -20.10 12.29 10.09
CA TRP A 19 -20.84 12.15 8.84
C TRP A 19 -22.34 12.18 9.07
N LEU A 20 -22.86 11.39 9.99
CA LEU A 20 -24.28 11.33 10.33
C LEU A 20 -24.82 12.67 10.87
N ARG A 21 -23.96 13.47 11.48
CA ARG A 21 -24.30 14.79 12.03
C ARG A 21 -24.30 15.90 10.99
N PHE A 22 -23.31 15.92 10.11
CA PHE A 22 -23.06 17.06 9.21
C PHE A 22 -23.44 16.81 7.76
N PHE A 23 -23.46 15.54 7.33
CA PHE A 23 -23.64 15.15 5.92
C PHE A 23 -24.63 13.98 5.74
N PRO A 24 -25.80 13.97 6.44
CA PRO A 24 -26.68 12.80 6.46
C PRO A 24 -27.26 12.44 5.08
N GLU A 25 -27.39 13.43 4.18
CA GLU A 25 -27.95 13.27 2.84
C GLU A 25 -26.87 13.10 1.75
N GLU A 26 -25.58 13.15 2.13
CA GLU A 26 -24.49 13.06 1.17
C GLU A 26 -23.93 11.64 1.06
N PHE A 27 -23.27 11.37 -0.07
CA PHE A 27 -22.74 10.02 -0.34
C PHE A 27 -21.27 9.89 0.11
N PRO A 28 -20.99 9.03 1.10
CA PRO A 28 -19.62 8.75 1.51
C PRO A 28 -18.88 7.94 0.43
N VAL A 29 -17.60 8.21 0.27
CA VAL A 29 -16.75 7.58 -0.74
C VAL A 29 -15.60 6.84 -0.09
N CYS A 30 -15.28 5.66 -0.61
CA CYS A 30 -14.13 4.89 -0.17
C CYS A 30 -12.83 5.56 -0.61
N ASP A 31 -11.88 5.76 0.31
CA ASP A 31 -10.56 6.30 0.01
C ASP A 31 -9.81 5.51 -1.05
N LEU A 32 -9.94 4.19 -1.01
CA LEU A 32 -9.13 3.28 -1.79
C LEU A 32 -9.68 3.08 -3.21
N CYS A 33 -10.96 2.71 -3.34
CA CYS A 33 -11.56 2.37 -4.64
C CYS A 33 -12.40 3.50 -5.25
N LYS A 34 -12.63 4.58 -4.50
CA LYS A 34 -13.43 5.76 -4.90
C LYS A 34 -14.90 5.46 -5.19
N ASN A 35 -15.38 4.26 -4.87
CA ASN A 35 -16.80 3.92 -4.97
C ASN A 35 -17.58 4.49 -3.78
N ILE A 36 -18.85 4.76 -4.03
CA ILE A 36 -19.80 5.17 -2.99
C ILE A 36 -19.93 4.05 -1.96
N LEU A 37 -19.92 4.43 -0.68
CA LEU A 37 -20.18 3.56 0.45
C LEU A 37 -21.63 3.70 0.88
N LYS A 38 -22.16 2.67 1.53
CA LYS A 38 -23.41 2.70 2.26
C LYS A 38 -23.15 2.90 3.74
N ILE A 39 -24.14 3.40 4.44
CA ILE A 39 -24.12 3.58 5.89
C ILE A 39 -25.01 2.52 6.53
N ARG A 40 -24.46 1.81 7.50
CA ARG A 40 -25.24 0.98 8.41
C ARG A 40 -25.37 1.73 9.73
N ALA A 41 -26.60 2.05 10.10
CA ALA A 41 -26.90 2.70 11.37
C ALA A 41 -26.56 1.79 12.57
N LYS A 42 -26.34 2.41 13.73
CA LYS A 42 -26.16 1.70 14.99
C LYS A 42 -27.38 0.81 15.27
N SER A 43 -27.16 -0.45 15.63
CA SER A 43 -28.21 -1.40 15.97
C SER A 43 -28.02 -1.90 17.40
N SER A 44 -29.07 -1.90 18.19
CA SER A 44 -29.12 -2.54 19.51
C SER A 44 -29.12 -4.06 19.41
N VAL A 45 -29.58 -4.61 18.28
CA VAL A 45 -29.51 -6.05 18.00
C VAL A 45 -28.09 -6.39 17.55
N GLY A 46 -27.37 -7.20 18.35
CA GLY A 46 -26.01 -7.61 18.11
C GLY A 46 -24.94 -6.55 18.43
N ASN A 47 -25.30 -5.45 19.10
CA ASN A 47 -24.37 -4.37 19.52
C ASN A 47 -23.47 -3.84 18.37
N VAL A 48 -24.04 -3.65 17.20
CA VAL A 48 -23.30 -3.19 16.01
C VAL A 48 -23.19 -1.67 16.01
N ALA A 49 -21.97 -1.14 16.03
CA ALA A 49 -21.71 0.29 15.88
C ALA A 49 -22.07 0.76 14.45
N ALA A 50 -22.46 2.03 14.31
CA ALA A 50 -22.63 2.64 13.02
C ALA A 50 -21.30 2.56 12.22
N HIS A 51 -21.37 2.24 10.94
CA HIS A 51 -20.18 2.12 10.09
C HIS A 51 -20.52 2.26 8.61
N PHE A 52 -19.50 2.55 7.81
CA PHE A 52 -19.59 2.51 6.36
C PHE A 52 -19.39 1.07 5.87
N TYR A 53 -19.93 0.74 4.70
CA TYR A 53 -19.69 -0.54 4.06
C TYR A 53 -19.80 -0.43 2.53
N HIS A 54 -19.15 -1.35 1.83
CA HIS A 54 -19.31 -1.51 0.38
C HIS A 54 -20.53 -2.35 0.08
N GLU A 55 -21.22 -2.03 -1.00
CA GLU A 55 -22.22 -2.95 -1.54
C GLU A 55 -21.56 -4.25 -2.04
N SER A 56 -22.38 -5.31 -2.11
CA SER A 56 -21.99 -6.57 -2.75
C SER A 56 -21.52 -6.31 -4.18
N ASN A 57 -20.48 -7.02 -4.61
CA ASN A 57 -19.82 -6.90 -5.92
C ASN A 57 -18.87 -5.71 -6.13
N THR A 58 -18.52 -4.98 -5.10
CA THR A 58 -17.46 -3.97 -5.17
C THR A 58 -16.09 -4.64 -5.18
N ASN A 59 -15.27 -4.29 -6.18
CA ASN A 59 -13.90 -4.84 -6.31
C ASN A 59 -12.86 -4.15 -5.42
N CYS A 60 -13.24 -3.60 -4.28
CA CYS A 60 -12.32 -2.89 -3.41
C CYS A 60 -11.33 -3.83 -2.72
N PRO A 61 -10.02 -3.54 -2.73
CA PRO A 61 -9.01 -4.36 -2.04
C PRO A 61 -9.09 -4.30 -0.51
N SER A 62 -9.83 -3.35 0.08
CA SER A 62 -10.12 -3.38 1.53
C SER A 62 -11.01 -4.55 1.94
N ILE A 63 -11.76 -5.12 0.99
CA ILE A 63 -12.58 -6.30 1.22
C ILE A 63 -11.69 -7.54 1.13
N GLU A 64 -11.70 -8.38 2.15
CA GLU A 64 -10.81 -9.54 2.27
C GLU A 64 -10.89 -10.49 1.07
N SER A 65 -12.10 -10.80 0.59
CA SER A 65 -12.30 -11.69 -0.57
C SER A 65 -11.67 -11.13 -1.86
N ASN A 66 -11.53 -9.82 -1.99
CA ASN A 66 -10.93 -9.18 -3.17
C ASN A 66 -9.42 -9.04 -3.07
N ARG A 67 -8.86 -9.16 -1.86
CA ARG A 67 -7.44 -8.91 -1.57
C ARG A 67 -6.52 -9.87 -2.32
N LYS A 68 -6.92 -11.13 -2.45
CA LYS A 68 -6.13 -12.19 -3.09
C LYS A 68 -5.69 -11.87 -4.52
N ARG A 69 -6.42 -11.07 -5.25
CA ARG A 69 -6.02 -10.68 -6.62
C ARG A 69 -4.85 -9.68 -6.66
N TYR A 70 -4.57 -9.00 -5.53
CA TYR A 70 -3.43 -8.11 -5.38
C TYR A 70 -2.24 -8.80 -4.71
N GLU A 71 -2.47 -9.97 -4.10
CA GLU A 71 -1.43 -10.81 -3.52
C GLU A 71 -0.89 -11.76 -4.58
N GLY A 72 0.44 -11.85 -4.71
CA GLY A 72 1.08 -12.82 -5.60
C GLY A 72 0.95 -12.51 -7.09
N LEU A 73 0.74 -11.26 -7.47
CA LEU A 73 0.91 -10.83 -8.85
C LEU A 73 2.32 -11.20 -9.32
N ARG A 74 2.42 -11.69 -10.54
CA ARG A 74 3.69 -12.07 -11.17
C ARG A 74 3.93 -11.25 -12.42
N PRO A 75 5.20 -11.04 -12.81
CA PRO A 75 5.51 -10.39 -14.08
C PRO A 75 4.83 -11.08 -15.25
N THR A 76 4.19 -10.31 -16.12
CA THR A 76 3.64 -10.80 -17.39
C THR A 76 4.75 -11.02 -18.42
N GLU A 77 5.74 -10.14 -18.41
CA GLU A 77 6.97 -10.26 -19.19
C GLU A 77 8.15 -10.26 -18.22
N ARG A 78 9.11 -11.16 -18.47
CA ARG A 78 10.32 -11.28 -17.64
C ARG A 78 11.45 -10.46 -18.24
N ASP A 79 12.03 -9.57 -17.42
CA ASP A 79 13.22 -8.80 -17.74
C ASP A 79 14.40 -9.34 -16.91
N GLU A 80 15.15 -10.27 -17.48
CA GLU A 80 16.29 -10.95 -16.81
C GLU A 80 17.43 -9.96 -16.49
N TYR A 81 17.70 -9.06 -17.40
CA TYR A 81 18.76 -8.06 -17.21
C TYR A 81 18.42 -7.11 -16.06
N ASN A 82 17.23 -6.55 -16.09
CA ASN A 82 16.78 -5.64 -15.04
C ASN A 82 16.64 -6.36 -13.67
N ALA A 83 16.23 -7.63 -13.67
CA ALA A 83 16.14 -8.42 -12.47
C ALA A 83 17.49 -8.56 -11.76
N HIS A 84 18.58 -8.80 -12.52
CA HIS A 84 19.92 -8.87 -11.98
C HIS A 84 20.33 -7.54 -11.35
N LEU A 85 20.13 -6.43 -12.08
CA LEU A 85 20.40 -5.08 -11.59
C LEU A 85 19.62 -4.75 -10.32
N MET A 86 18.32 -5.06 -10.27
CA MET A 86 17.48 -4.77 -9.08
C MET A 86 17.92 -5.58 -7.86
N LYS A 87 18.28 -6.84 -8.03
CA LYS A 87 18.82 -7.69 -6.94
C LYS A 87 20.16 -7.15 -6.43
N GLU A 88 21.05 -6.76 -7.34
CA GLU A 88 22.34 -6.18 -7.00
C GLU A 88 22.18 -4.87 -6.21
N LEU A 89 21.40 -3.91 -6.74
CA LEU A 89 21.11 -2.64 -6.07
C LEU A 89 20.47 -2.86 -4.70
N THR A 90 19.52 -3.81 -4.61
CA THR A 90 18.90 -4.15 -3.33
C THR A 90 19.90 -4.71 -2.34
N SER A 91 20.82 -5.57 -2.78
CA SER A 91 21.89 -6.11 -1.95
C SER A 91 22.85 -5.02 -1.44
N GLN A 92 23.22 -4.08 -2.30
CA GLN A 92 24.12 -2.96 -1.94
C GLN A 92 23.46 -1.96 -0.97
N HIS A 93 22.11 -1.85 -1.00
CA HIS A 93 21.33 -0.89 -0.23
C HIS A 93 20.27 -1.56 0.64
N LEU A 94 20.57 -2.77 1.15
CA LEU A 94 19.62 -3.60 1.90
C LEU A 94 19.06 -2.89 3.14
N ASP A 95 19.91 -2.13 3.82
CA ASP A 95 19.57 -1.31 4.98
C ASP A 95 18.54 -0.21 4.64
N LYS A 96 18.72 0.46 3.53
CA LYS A 96 17.81 1.53 3.09
C LYS A 96 16.44 0.98 2.70
N VAL A 97 16.42 -0.12 1.95
CA VAL A 97 15.17 -0.81 1.59
C VAL A 97 14.45 -1.29 2.85
N TYR A 98 15.17 -1.88 3.80
CA TYR A 98 14.61 -2.28 5.10
C TYR A 98 14.02 -1.08 5.87
N LEU A 99 14.78 0.01 6.01
CA LEU A 99 14.34 1.19 6.73
C LEU A 99 13.10 1.84 6.10
N ARG A 100 13.00 1.84 4.77
CA ARG A 100 11.81 2.32 4.06
C ARG A 100 10.59 1.44 4.36
N CYS A 101 10.72 0.12 4.26
CA CYS A 101 9.64 -0.79 4.63
C CYS A 101 9.23 -0.63 6.10
N LYS A 102 10.21 -0.52 6.99
CA LYS A 102 10.01 -0.33 8.43
C LYS A 102 9.25 0.97 8.74
N HIS A 103 9.63 2.08 8.09
CA HIS A 103 8.95 3.37 8.24
C HIS A 103 7.46 3.27 7.88
N LEU A 104 7.12 2.64 6.75
CA LEU A 104 5.74 2.45 6.31
C LEU A 104 4.92 1.54 7.24
N LEU A 105 5.59 0.72 8.04
CA LEU A 105 5.00 -0.11 9.10
C LEU A 105 5.08 0.54 10.50
N ASN A 106 5.15 1.87 10.57
CA ASN A 106 5.26 2.61 11.85
C ASN A 106 6.46 2.16 12.70
N ASN A 107 7.59 1.89 12.04
CA ASN A 107 8.82 1.36 12.63
C ASN A 107 8.69 -0.03 13.27
N ASN A 108 7.64 -0.77 12.94
CA ASN A 108 7.38 -2.09 13.49
C ASN A 108 7.59 -3.21 12.42
N LEU A 109 8.82 -3.37 11.98
CA LEU A 109 9.27 -4.45 11.10
C LEU A 109 10.48 -5.13 11.70
N SER A 110 10.39 -6.43 12.01
CA SER A 110 11.51 -7.22 12.47
C SER A 110 12.43 -7.66 11.31
N TYR A 111 13.70 -7.97 11.63
CA TYR A 111 14.62 -8.53 10.63
C TYR A 111 14.17 -9.90 10.10
N SER A 112 13.56 -10.72 10.96
CA SER A 112 12.99 -12.01 10.54
C SER A 112 11.90 -11.84 9.51
N GLN A 113 10.98 -10.93 9.76
CA GLN A 113 9.87 -10.61 8.86
C GLN A 113 10.37 -10.01 7.54
N TYR A 114 11.39 -9.14 7.58
CA TYR A 114 12.02 -8.63 6.37
C TYR A 114 12.69 -9.73 5.54
N LYS A 115 13.37 -10.68 6.18
CA LYS A 115 13.90 -11.89 5.52
C LYS A 115 12.79 -12.67 4.81
N GLU A 116 11.65 -12.86 5.47
CA GLU A 116 10.49 -13.53 4.87
C GLU A 116 9.94 -12.77 3.65
N MET A 117 9.91 -11.44 3.71
CA MET A 117 9.54 -10.61 2.55
C MET A 117 10.46 -10.86 1.35
N LEU A 118 11.78 -10.94 1.56
CA LEU A 118 12.74 -11.23 0.50
C LEU A 118 12.57 -12.65 -0.07
N ILE A 119 12.29 -13.63 0.78
CA ILE A 119 11.97 -15.00 0.35
C ILE A 119 10.70 -15.03 -0.50
N ALA A 120 9.64 -14.36 -0.04
CA ALA A 120 8.39 -14.25 -0.78
C ALA A 120 8.60 -13.54 -2.14
N ALA A 121 9.41 -12.49 -2.16
CA ALA A 121 9.79 -11.75 -3.36
C ALA A 121 10.47 -12.64 -4.42
N ASN A 122 11.41 -13.49 -3.98
CA ASN A 122 12.06 -14.46 -4.87
C ASN A 122 11.08 -15.51 -5.39
N LYS A 123 10.16 -16.00 -4.54
CA LYS A 123 9.15 -17.00 -4.92
C LYS A 123 8.13 -16.46 -5.92
N SER A 124 7.83 -15.16 -5.86
CA SER A 124 6.86 -14.49 -6.75
C SER A 124 7.51 -13.86 -7.98
N ASP A 125 8.82 -14.02 -8.16
CA ASP A 125 9.58 -13.47 -9.29
C ASP A 125 9.48 -11.94 -9.45
N ILE A 126 9.26 -11.20 -8.36
CA ILE A 126 9.02 -9.74 -8.44
C ILE A 126 10.16 -8.96 -9.09
N TRP A 127 11.37 -9.49 -9.01
CA TRP A 127 12.56 -8.86 -9.60
C TRP A 127 12.51 -8.76 -11.11
N TYR A 128 11.72 -9.65 -11.75
CA TYR A 128 11.62 -9.77 -13.20
C TYR A 128 10.58 -8.85 -13.84
N TYR A 129 9.91 -8.01 -13.04
CA TYR A 129 9.02 -7.00 -13.61
C TYR A 129 9.76 -6.10 -14.59
N LYS A 130 9.27 -6.07 -15.83
CA LYS A 130 9.86 -5.27 -16.91
C LYS A 130 9.89 -3.80 -16.54
N GLY A 131 11.08 -3.20 -16.57
CA GLY A 131 11.27 -1.79 -16.25
C GLY A 131 11.11 -1.43 -14.77
N LEU A 132 11.13 -2.40 -13.84
CA LEU A 132 11.15 -2.13 -12.41
C LEU A 132 12.29 -1.17 -12.07
N ILE A 133 11.96 -0.09 -11.36
CA ILE A 133 12.90 0.93 -10.91
C ILE A 133 13.18 0.74 -9.42
N PHE A 134 14.43 0.91 -9.01
CA PHE A 134 14.89 0.62 -7.65
C PHE A 134 14.07 1.32 -6.55
N LYS A 135 13.63 2.57 -6.77
CA LYS A 135 12.78 3.30 -5.81
C LYS A 135 11.47 2.58 -5.48
N TYR A 136 10.96 1.73 -6.36
CA TYR A 136 9.71 0.97 -6.14
C TYR A 136 9.93 -0.35 -5.39
N VAL A 137 11.16 -0.84 -5.28
CA VAL A 137 11.47 -2.12 -4.64
C VAL A 137 10.84 -2.25 -3.25
N PRO A 138 11.01 -1.32 -2.28
CA PRO A 138 10.42 -1.47 -0.96
C PRO A 138 8.89 -1.55 -0.99
N TYR A 139 8.26 -0.82 -1.89
CA TYR A 139 6.80 -0.81 -2.02
C TYR A 139 6.28 -2.11 -2.64
N VAL A 140 6.96 -2.63 -3.67
CA VAL A 140 6.63 -3.93 -4.26
C VAL A 140 6.82 -5.06 -3.26
N LEU A 141 7.87 -5.02 -2.43
CA LEU A 141 8.09 -5.98 -1.34
C LEU A 141 6.92 -5.98 -0.34
N LEU A 142 6.45 -4.80 0.08
CA LEU A 142 5.34 -4.65 1.03
C LEU A 142 4.03 -5.21 0.47
N VAL A 143 3.70 -4.87 -0.77
CA VAL A 143 2.46 -5.33 -1.42
C VAL A 143 2.52 -6.83 -1.69
N ASN A 144 3.66 -7.34 -2.18
CA ASN A 144 3.83 -8.76 -2.49
C ASN A 144 3.80 -9.67 -1.24
N TYR A 145 4.25 -9.17 -0.11
CA TYR A 145 4.25 -9.96 1.14
C TYR A 145 2.83 -10.24 1.64
N GLY A 146 1.87 -9.37 1.33
CA GLY A 146 0.48 -9.51 1.73
C GLY A 146 0.21 -8.97 3.13
N VAL A 147 -0.37 -9.79 4.01
CA VAL A 147 -0.79 -9.36 5.35
C VAL A 147 0.32 -9.49 6.38
N PHE A 148 0.69 -8.36 6.98
CA PHE A 148 1.56 -8.27 8.16
C PHE A 148 0.73 -8.56 9.41
N LYS A 149 0.59 -9.83 9.78
CA LYS A 149 -0.34 -10.30 10.83
C LYS A 149 -0.10 -9.64 12.19
N GLU A 150 1.17 -9.49 12.60
CA GLU A 150 1.55 -8.88 13.88
C GLU A 150 1.16 -7.39 13.96
N GLN A 151 1.20 -6.69 12.82
CA GLN A 151 0.83 -5.28 12.73
C GLN A 151 -0.63 -5.06 12.36
N GLY A 152 -1.34 -6.12 11.95
CA GLY A 152 -2.70 -6.00 11.42
C GLY A 152 -2.79 -5.11 10.19
N LYS A 153 -1.78 -5.11 9.33
CA LYS A 153 -1.67 -4.23 8.16
C LYS A 153 -1.43 -5.00 6.87
N PHE A 154 -1.84 -4.41 5.76
CA PHE A 154 -1.40 -4.82 4.42
C PHE A 154 -1.29 -3.58 3.52
N PHE A 155 -0.65 -3.77 2.38
CA PHE A 155 -0.43 -2.68 1.43
C PHE A 155 -1.05 -3.00 0.09
N VAL A 156 -1.55 -1.96 -0.58
CA VAL A 156 -2.03 -2.04 -1.95
C VAL A 156 -1.56 -0.82 -2.73
N PHE A 157 -1.32 -1.02 -4.02
CA PHE A 157 -1.12 0.06 -4.98
C PHE A 157 -2.47 0.64 -5.44
N GLU A 158 -2.46 1.43 -6.51
CA GLU A 158 -3.69 1.94 -7.11
C GLU A 158 -4.66 0.79 -7.42
N SER A 159 -5.91 0.92 -6.98
CA SER A 159 -6.92 -0.15 -7.09
C SER A 159 -7.26 -0.55 -8.53
N ASN A 160 -6.91 0.29 -9.49
CA ASN A 160 -7.15 0.06 -10.92
C ASN A 160 -5.96 -0.57 -11.65
N LEU A 161 -4.88 -0.91 -10.94
CA LEU A 161 -3.76 -1.62 -11.54
C LEU A 161 -4.17 -3.05 -11.90
N ASN A 162 -4.01 -3.41 -13.16
CA ASN A 162 -4.11 -4.79 -13.61
C ASN A 162 -2.80 -5.55 -13.40
N ASN A 163 -1.67 -4.82 -13.45
CA ASN A 163 -0.33 -5.35 -13.29
C ASN A 163 0.57 -4.29 -12.61
N TYR A 164 1.58 -4.71 -11.86
CA TYR A 164 2.55 -3.80 -11.22
C TYR A 164 3.39 -3.03 -12.23
N ASP A 165 3.63 -3.57 -13.42
CA ASP A 165 4.34 -2.90 -14.51
C ASP A 165 3.75 -1.53 -14.87
N ASP A 166 2.44 -1.37 -14.65
CA ASP A 166 1.74 -0.11 -14.90
C ASP A 166 2.26 1.05 -14.02
N LEU A 167 2.83 0.76 -12.84
CA LEU A 167 3.39 1.79 -11.95
C LEU A 167 4.56 2.55 -12.54
N TRP A 168 5.42 1.88 -13.29
CA TRP A 168 6.65 2.48 -13.83
C TRP A 168 6.65 2.63 -15.34
N ASN A 169 5.67 2.07 -16.04
CA ASN A 169 5.47 2.28 -17.48
C ASN A 169 4.79 3.61 -17.81
N HIS A 170 4.71 4.54 -16.84
CA HIS A 170 4.29 5.94 -17.02
C HIS A 170 2.94 6.16 -17.69
N GLN A 171 1.96 5.34 -17.42
CA GLN A 171 0.59 5.68 -17.78
C GLN A 171 0.18 6.94 -16.99
N LYS A 172 -0.13 8.02 -17.68
CA LYS A 172 -0.36 9.37 -17.13
C LYS A 172 -1.45 9.46 -16.05
N SER A 173 -2.29 8.43 -15.92
CA SER A 173 -3.40 8.38 -14.96
C SER A 173 -3.02 7.77 -13.61
N ILE A 174 -1.87 7.09 -13.49
CA ILE A 174 -1.47 6.38 -12.28
C ILE A 174 -0.61 7.30 -11.43
N LYS A 175 -1.08 7.59 -10.21
CA LYS A 175 -0.32 8.33 -9.22
C LYS A 175 0.61 7.37 -8.48
N ASN A 176 1.83 7.83 -8.19
CA ASN A 176 2.82 7.09 -7.40
C ASN A 176 2.39 7.02 -5.93
N ARG A 177 1.34 6.25 -5.64
CA ARG A 177 0.75 6.10 -4.32
C ARG A 177 0.68 4.64 -3.90
N ILE A 178 0.84 4.43 -2.60
CA ILE A 178 0.60 3.17 -1.92
C ILE A 178 -0.30 3.44 -0.71
N TRP A 179 -1.22 2.55 -0.46
CA TRP A 179 -2.09 2.61 0.71
C TRP A 179 -1.75 1.49 1.68
N ARG A 180 -1.64 1.87 2.94
CA ARG A 180 -1.63 0.95 4.06
C ARG A 180 -3.06 0.81 4.59
N VAL A 181 -3.53 -0.41 4.70
CA VAL A 181 -4.89 -0.73 5.15
C VAL A 181 -4.82 -1.52 6.46
N ASP A 182 -5.59 -1.08 7.46
CA ASP A 182 -5.80 -1.81 8.69
C ASP A 182 -6.76 -2.99 8.47
N THR A 183 -6.38 -4.19 8.90
CA THR A 183 -7.19 -5.40 8.68
C THR A 183 -8.42 -5.47 9.56
N THR A 184 -8.46 -4.73 10.67
CA THR A 184 -9.54 -4.75 11.65
C THR A 184 -10.56 -3.64 11.40
N SER A 185 -10.06 -2.39 11.30
CA SER A 185 -10.91 -1.21 11.08
C SER A 185 -11.20 -0.93 9.62
N ASN A 186 -10.39 -1.47 8.71
CA ASN A 186 -10.32 -1.10 7.29
C ASN A 186 -9.97 0.39 7.06
N ASP A 187 -9.37 1.03 8.06
CA ASP A 187 -8.84 2.37 7.87
C ASP A 187 -7.69 2.36 6.87
N VAL A 188 -7.66 3.40 6.05
CA VAL A 188 -6.73 3.53 4.93
C VAL A 188 -5.87 4.75 5.15
N GLU A 189 -4.56 4.59 5.02
CA GLU A 189 -3.58 5.67 5.02
C GLU A 189 -2.81 5.70 3.71
N GLU A 190 -2.78 6.86 3.08
CA GLU A 190 -2.12 7.06 1.80
C GLU A 190 -0.69 7.53 2.00
N PHE A 191 0.25 6.94 1.24
CA PHE A 191 1.64 7.35 1.17
C PHE A 191 2.03 7.63 -0.28
N THR A 192 2.76 8.70 -0.50
CA THR A 192 3.42 8.95 -1.78
C THR A 192 4.70 8.11 -1.85
N MET A 193 4.91 7.41 -2.94
CA MET A 193 6.16 6.70 -3.20
C MET A 193 7.24 7.70 -3.59
N ILE A 194 8.22 7.90 -2.72
CA ILE A 194 9.31 8.86 -2.90
C ILE A 194 10.63 8.17 -3.21
N ASP A 195 11.49 8.87 -3.90
CA ASP A 195 12.84 8.41 -4.25
C ASP A 195 13.86 8.99 -3.27
N ASP A 196 13.95 8.37 -2.10
CA ASP A 196 14.90 8.73 -1.06
C ASP A 196 15.86 7.58 -0.68
N LEU A 197 15.82 6.49 -1.45
CA LEU A 197 16.73 5.35 -1.28
C LEU A 197 18.14 5.68 -1.73
N ILE A 198 18.29 6.63 -2.65
CA ILE A 198 19.58 7.11 -3.11
C ILE A 198 19.98 8.30 -2.27
N LEU A 199 21.08 8.20 -1.53
CA LEU A 199 21.64 9.34 -0.82
C LEU A 199 22.06 10.40 -1.82
N LYS A 200 21.60 11.62 -1.59
CA LYS A 200 22.02 12.77 -2.40
C LYS A 200 23.52 13.03 -2.23
N ASP A 201 24.19 13.47 -3.27
CA ASP A 201 25.65 13.68 -3.30
C ASP A 201 26.19 14.53 -2.14
N TYR A 202 25.41 15.48 -1.65
CA TYR A 202 25.85 16.31 -0.52
C TYR A 202 26.08 15.53 0.78
N PHE A 203 25.45 14.34 0.95
CA PHE A 203 25.73 13.49 2.12
C PHE A 203 27.13 12.88 2.08
N PHE A 204 27.69 12.66 0.90
CA PHE A 204 29.04 12.11 0.77
C PHE A 204 30.12 13.08 1.23
N LYS A 205 29.85 14.39 1.25
CA LYS A 205 30.76 15.40 1.81
C LYS A 205 31.00 15.23 3.31
N TYR A 206 30.04 14.63 4.03
CA TYR A 206 30.18 14.40 5.47
C TYR A 206 31.06 13.20 5.82
N ARG A 207 31.42 12.34 4.84
CA ARG A 207 32.38 11.25 5.09
C ARG A 207 33.75 11.77 5.56
N ASP A 208 34.14 12.94 5.13
CA ASP A 208 35.44 13.53 5.50
C ASP A 208 35.48 14.00 6.97
N LEU A 209 34.33 14.16 7.61
CA LEU A 209 34.23 14.44 9.05
C LEU A 209 34.51 13.21 9.93
N LEU A 210 34.56 12.01 9.33
CA LEU A 210 34.79 10.75 10.04
C LEU A 210 36.20 10.22 9.84
N LYS A 211 37.07 10.94 9.13
CA LYS A 211 38.50 10.66 8.94
C LYS A 211 39.31 11.39 10.02
#